data_47584024bbae750d0ea331e4721a97a7
#
_entry.id   47584024bbae750d0ea331e4721a97a7
#
_cell.length_a   1.000
_cell.length_b   1.000
_cell.length_c   1.000
_cell.angle_alpha   90.00
_cell.angle_beta   90.00
_cell.angle_gamma   90.00
#
_symmetry.space_group_name_H-M   'P 1'
#
loop_
_entity.id
_entity.type
_entity.pdbx_description
1 polymer ?
#
loop_
_entity_poly.entity_id
_entity_poly.type
_entity_poly.pdbx_seq_one_letter_code
_entity_poly.pdbx_strand_id
1 'polypeptide(L)'
;MHIYCLELHLALPSYTLKEKRGIIKSIQGRARNRFNIACAEVDRQDNPRIAVLGFVTVSPDKAIARTALERLEDWVYENWPDVEIAAADITEV
;
A
#
# COMPACT_ATOMS: atom_id res chain seq x y z
N MET A 1 -18.04 2.74 -14.11
CA MET A 1 -16.83 2.14 -13.52
C MET A 1 -16.08 3.20 -12.74
N HIS A 2 -15.74 2.89 -11.51
CA HIS A 2 -14.97 3.79 -10.65
C HIS A 2 -13.58 3.20 -10.38
N ILE A 3 -12.54 4.01 -10.57
CA ILE A 3 -11.15 3.63 -10.34
C ILE A 3 -10.62 4.50 -9.22
N TYR A 4 -10.13 3.86 -8.16
CA TYR A 4 -9.53 4.56 -7.02
C TYR A 4 -8.11 4.10 -6.80
N CYS A 5 -7.26 5.01 -6.38
CA CYS A 5 -5.91 4.66 -5.98
C CYS A 5 -5.62 5.12 -4.55
N LEU A 6 -4.80 4.33 -3.88
CA LEU A 6 -4.24 4.64 -2.57
C LEU A 6 -2.74 4.77 -2.73
N GLU A 7 -2.19 5.88 -2.29
CA GLU A 7 -0.75 6.08 -2.20
C GLU A 7 -0.35 6.04 -0.73
N LEU A 8 0.41 5.01 -0.33
CA LEU A 8 0.88 4.82 1.03
C LEU A 8 2.34 5.22 1.14
N HIS A 9 2.62 6.18 2.00
CA HIS A 9 3.98 6.59 2.34
C HIS A 9 4.37 5.92 3.65
N LEU A 10 5.40 5.07 3.60
CA LEU A 10 5.80 4.23 4.71
C LEU A 10 7.20 4.56 5.18
N ALA A 11 7.38 4.62 6.50
CA ALA A 11 8.69 4.61 7.13
C ALA A 11 8.94 3.18 7.63
N LEU A 12 10.08 2.60 7.21
CA LEU A 12 10.38 1.20 7.41
C LEU A 12 11.50 1.01 8.45
N PRO A 13 11.50 -0.11 9.20
CA PRO A 13 12.57 -0.43 10.14
C PRO A 13 13.83 -0.99 9.47
N SER A 14 13.86 -1.03 8.15
CA SER A 14 14.96 -1.59 7.37
C SER A 14 16.12 -0.61 7.21
N TYR A 15 17.35 -1.15 7.12
CA TYR A 15 18.56 -0.37 6.90
C TYR A 15 19.20 -0.66 5.54
N THR A 16 18.80 -1.72 4.88
CA THR A 16 19.30 -2.11 3.56
C THR A 16 18.18 -2.27 2.57
N LEU A 17 18.48 -2.15 1.27
CA LEU A 17 17.50 -2.38 0.21
C LEU A 17 17.01 -3.82 0.21
N LYS A 18 17.86 -4.77 0.61
CA LYS A 18 17.47 -6.18 0.71
C LYS A 18 16.39 -6.38 1.77
N GLU A 19 16.58 -5.80 2.96
CA GLU A 19 15.59 -5.84 4.04
C GLU A 19 14.28 -5.18 3.60
N LYS A 20 14.39 -3.99 2.98
CA LYS A 20 13.23 -3.27 2.45
C LYS A 20 12.43 -4.11 1.46
N ARG A 21 13.11 -4.75 0.50
CA ARG A 21 12.45 -5.59 -0.50
C ARG A 21 11.66 -6.73 0.14
N GLY A 22 12.18 -7.33 1.22
CA GLY A 22 11.49 -8.37 1.96
C GLY A 22 10.17 -7.86 2.56
N ILE A 23 10.20 -6.69 3.19
CA ILE A 23 9.01 -6.08 3.79
C ILE A 23 7.98 -5.75 2.71
N ILE A 24 8.39 -5.08 1.63
CA ILE A 24 7.50 -4.67 0.54
C ILE A 24 6.88 -5.88 -0.15
N LYS A 25 7.67 -6.91 -0.45
CA LYS A 25 7.16 -8.14 -1.04
C LYS A 25 6.12 -8.81 -0.17
N SER A 26 6.32 -8.81 1.15
CA SER A 26 5.36 -9.35 2.10
C SER A 26 4.04 -8.57 2.06
N ILE A 27 4.11 -7.25 2.13
CA ILE A 27 2.92 -6.39 2.07
C ILE A 27 2.18 -6.59 0.75
N GLN A 28 2.87 -6.47 -0.38
CA GLN A 28 2.26 -6.55 -1.70
C GLN A 28 1.67 -7.94 -1.98
N GLY A 29 2.41 -8.99 -1.67
CA GLY A 29 1.97 -10.36 -1.91
C GLY A 29 0.72 -10.71 -1.11
N ARG A 30 0.71 -10.36 0.17
CA ARG A 30 -0.44 -10.61 1.04
C ARG A 30 -1.63 -9.72 0.67
N ALA A 31 -1.38 -8.47 0.28
CA ALA A 31 -2.43 -7.56 -0.17
C ALA A 31 -3.14 -8.08 -1.42
N ARG A 32 -2.38 -8.60 -2.39
CA ARG A 32 -2.95 -9.18 -3.61
C ARG A 32 -3.85 -10.38 -3.31
N ASN A 33 -3.51 -11.17 -2.29
CA ASN A 33 -4.30 -12.34 -1.91
C ASN A 33 -5.57 -11.97 -1.14
N ARG A 34 -5.56 -10.85 -0.44
CA ARG A 34 -6.67 -10.44 0.42
C ARG A 34 -7.62 -9.45 -0.23
N PHE A 35 -7.10 -8.58 -1.08
CA PHE A 35 -7.87 -7.50 -1.72
C PHE A 35 -7.81 -7.61 -3.23
N ASN A 36 -8.86 -7.17 -3.89
CA ASN A 36 -8.88 -7.09 -5.35
C ASN A 36 -8.20 -5.80 -5.80
N ILE A 37 -6.88 -5.82 -5.86
CA ILE A 37 -6.07 -4.64 -6.17
C ILE A 37 -4.88 -4.99 -7.08
N ALA A 38 -4.39 -3.99 -7.78
CA ALA A 38 -3.07 -3.99 -8.35
C ALA A 38 -2.19 -3.10 -7.49
N CYS A 39 -0.91 -3.42 -7.36
CA CYS A 39 0.00 -2.63 -6.54
C CYS A 39 1.42 -2.62 -7.10
N ALA A 40 2.14 -1.55 -6.77
CA ALA A 40 3.55 -1.40 -7.12
C ALA A 40 4.22 -0.43 -6.14
N GLU A 41 5.53 -0.56 -6.01
CA GLU A 41 6.33 0.51 -5.39
C GLU A 41 6.49 1.61 -6.45
N VAL A 42 6.06 2.83 -6.15
CA VAL A 42 5.92 3.89 -7.16
C VAL A 42 6.92 5.03 -7.00
N ASP A 43 7.62 5.10 -5.87
CA ASP A 43 8.63 6.14 -5.63
C ASP A 43 9.61 5.67 -4.56
N ARG A 44 10.72 6.38 -4.41
CA ARG A 44 11.73 6.14 -3.36
C ARG A 44 12.37 4.76 -3.40
N GLN A 45 12.47 4.13 -4.57
CA GLN A 45 12.98 2.77 -4.73
C GLN A 45 14.39 2.56 -4.14
N ASP A 46 15.23 3.58 -4.21
CA ASP A 46 16.63 3.51 -3.73
C ASP A 46 16.80 3.86 -2.26
N ASN A 47 15.74 4.22 -1.55
CA ASN A 47 15.82 4.57 -0.13
C ASN A 47 15.45 3.35 0.71
N PRO A 48 16.38 2.82 1.54
CA PRO A 48 16.09 1.61 2.32
C PRO A 48 15.10 1.81 3.47
N ARG A 49 14.82 3.05 3.85
CA ARG A 49 14.00 3.36 5.03
C ARG A 49 12.63 3.92 4.70
N ILE A 50 12.40 4.28 3.44
CA ILE A 50 11.15 4.89 2.98
C ILE A 50 10.62 4.12 1.79
N ALA A 51 9.32 3.90 1.75
CA ALA A 51 8.66 3.32 0.59
C ALA A 51 7.40 4.10 0.27
N VAL A 52 7.09 4.20 -1.00
CA VAL A 52 5.80 4.72 -1.48
C VAL A 52 5.15 3.62 -2.30
N LEU A 53 4.06 3.07 -1.79
CA LEU A 53 3.31 2.00 -2.45
C LEU A 53 2.03 2.56 -3.04
N GLY A 54 1.79 2.22 -4.31
CA GLY A 54 0.54 2.53 -4.98
C GLY A 54 -0.35 1.31 -5.06
N PHE A 55 -1.64 1.46 -4.73
CA PHE A 55 -2.65 0.43 -4.85
C PHE A 55 -3.82 0.97 -5.65
N VAL A 56 -4.34 0.17 -6.58
CA VAL A 56 -5.45 0.58 -7.44
C VAL A 56 -6.54 -0.48 -7.39
N THR A 57 -7.79 -0.04 -7.28
CA THR A 57 -8.94 -0.92 -7.37
C THR A 57 -9.98 -0.32 -8.30
N VAL A 58 -10.83 -1.17 -8.85
CA VAL A 58 -11.94 -0.80 -9.72
C VAL A 58 -13.22 -1.44 -9.20
N SER A 59 -14.32 -0.70 -9.28
CA SER A 59 -15.62 -1.19 -8.86
C SER A 59 -16.73 -0.48 -9.65
N PRO A 60 -17.89 -1.12 -9.87
CA PRO A 60 -19.07 -0.41 -10.35
C PRO A 60 -19.65 0.52 -9.28
N ASP A 61 -19.27 0.35 -8.01
CA ASP A 61 -19.75 1.16 -6.89
C ASP A 61 -18.58 1.95 -6.27
N LYS A 62 -18.74 3.26 -6.28
CA LYS A 62 -17.75 4.22 -5.77
C LYS A 62 -17.43 4.00 -4.28
N ALA A 63 -18.46 3.78 -3.46
CA ALA A 63 -18.30 3.60 -2.02
C ALA A 63 -17.56 2.28 -1.71
N ILE A 64 -17.83 1.23 -2.47
CA ILE A 64 -17.13 -0.06 -2.31
C ILE A 64 -15.66 0.07 -2.65
N ALA A 65 -15.32 0.76 -3.74
CA ALA A 65 -13.94 0.96 -4.15
C ALA A 65 -13.15 1.72 -3.07
N ARG A 66 -13.71 2.82 -2.59
CA ARG A 66 -13.08 3.64 -1.56
C ARG A 66 -12.91 2.88 -0.24
N THR A 67 -13.95 2.20 0.20
CA THR A 67 -13.92 1.41 1.44
C THR A 67 -12.89 0.30 1.38
N ALA A 68 -12.73 -0.35 0.24
CA ALA A 68 -11.71 -1.39 0.07
C ALA A 68 -10.30 -0.85 0.34
N LEU A 69 -9.99 0.35 -0.16
CA LEU A 69 -8.69 0.97 0.05
C LEU A 69 -8.49 1.47 1.48
N GLU A 70 -9.56 1.97 2.12
CA GLU A 70 -9.52 2.34 3.54
C GLU A 70 -9.24 1.11 4.41
N ARG A 71 -9.87 -0.01 4.11
CA ARG A 71 -9.62 -1.28 4.82
C ARG A 71 -8.21 -1.81 4.59
N LEU A 72 -7.66 -1.61 3.40
CA LEU A 72 -6.29 -2.00 3.09
C LEU A 72 -5.31 -1.20 3.94
N GLU A 73 -5.51 0.09 4.09
CA GLU A 73 -4.68 0.94 4.94
C GLU A 73 -4.71 0.45 6.39
N ASP A 74 -5.89 0.22 6.95
CA ASP A 74 -6.06 -0.29 8.31
C ASP A 74 -5.39 -1.66 8.48
N TRP A 75 -5.52 -2.52 7.49
CA TRP A 75 -4.93 -3.84 7.49
C TRP A 75 -3.39 -3.79 7.52
N VAL A 76 -2.77 -2.88 6.77
CA VAL A 76 -1.32 -2.66 6.82
C VAL A 76 -0.91 -2.17 8.20
N TYR A 77 -1.63 -1.22 8.75
CA TYR A 77 -1.38 -0.68 10.09
C TYR A 77 -1.42 -1.79 11.16
N GLU A 78 -2.39 -2.69 11.07
CA GLU A 78 -2.57 -3.76 12.05
C GLU A 78 -1.56 -4.90 11.93
N ASN A 79 -1.12 -5.23 10.71
CA ASN A 79 -0.32 -6.43 10.45
C ASN A 79 1.19 -6.15 10.37
N TRP A 80 1.60 -4.91 10.20
CA TRP A 80 3.02 -4.51 10.22
C TRP A 80 3.22 -3.39 11.24
N PRO A 81 3.21 -3.73 12.55
CA PRO A 81 3.30 -2.70 13.62
C PRO A 81 4.63 -1.94 13.61
N ASP A 82 5.69 -2.53 13.02
CA ASP A 82 7.00 -1.89 12.91
C ASP A 82 7.11 -0.94 11.71
N VAL A 83 6.10 -0.92 10.86
CA VAL A 83 6.03 -0.03 9.70
C VAL A 83 5.13 1.15 10.05
N GLU A 84 5.69 2.35 9.95
CA GLU A 84 4.93 3.57 10.20
C GLU A 84 4.26 4.06 8.92
N ILE A 85 2.97 4.35 8.98
CA ILE A 85 2.26 4.99 7.88
C ILE A 85 2.39 6.50 8.07
N ALA A 86 3.27 7.11 7.29
CA ALA A 86 3.55 8.55 7.37
C ALA A 86 2.46 9.37 6.69
N ALA A 87 1.89 8.85 5.61
CA ALA A 87 0.79 9.49 4.89
C ALA A 87 0.02 8.45 4.07
N ALA A 88 -1.26 8.71 3.85
CA ALA A 88 -2.13 7.86 3.03
C ALA A 88 -3.12 8.76 2.28
N ASP A 89 -3.09 8.67 0.95
CA ASP A 89 -3.95 9.47 0.09
C ASP A 89 -4.79 8.56 -0.80
N ILE A 90 -6.11 8.70 -0.72
CA ILE A 90 -7.05 7.98 -1.58
C ILE A 90 -7.66 8.98 -2.55
N THR A 91 -7.52 8.72 -3.84
CA THR A 91 -8.05 9.59 -4.88
C THR A 91 -8.79 8.78 -5.94
N GLU A 92 -9.81 9.40 -6.52
CA GLU A 92 -10.47 8.84 -7.70
C GLU A 92 -9.67 9.22 -8.94
N VAL A 93 -9.42 8.25 -9.80
CA VAL A 93 -8.69 8.44 -11.05
C VAL A 93 -9.63 8.93 -12.15
#